data_9a756e2aba01ee24d7c1f25dba1a5511
#
_entry.id   9a756e2aba01ee24d7c1f25dba1a5511
#
_cell.length_a   1.000
_cell.length_b   1.000
_cell.length_c   1.000
_cell.angle_alpha   90.00
_cell.angle_beta   90.00
_cell.angle_gamma   90.00
#
_symmetry.space_group_name_H-M   'P 1'
#
loop_
_entity.id
_entity.type
_entity.pdbx_description
1 polymer ?
#
loop_
_entity_poly.entity_id
_entity_poly.type
_entity_poly.pdbx_seq_one_letter_code
_entity_poly.pdbx_strand_id
1 'polypeptide(L)'
;MSTKFKSEEVTANLNYKDLFKKFTNLNNLKDYLPNEVEEFESSTDNCSFKIEQLPKMSLQMTEKIAYSHIKFESNESQIPFDMYCYLNKNDDNTTNVFLEVNMEVNFMMKMLVQKPINIFLEKFTEIIKKI
;
A
#
# COMPACT_ATOMS: atom_id res chain seq x y z
N MET A 1 6.75 -4.84 -20.53
CA MET A 1 5.87 -3.68 -20.62
C MET A 1 5.47 -3.26 -19.23
N SER A 2 5.68 -2.00 -18.91
CA SER A 2 5.33 -1.46 -17.59
C SER A 2 3.82 -1.22 -17.49
N THR A 3 3.21 -1.67 -16.38
CA THR A 3 1.78 -1.51 -16.15
C THR A 3 1.58 -0.85 -14.79
N LYS A 4 0.69 0.15 -14.76
CA LYS A 4 0.34 0.87 -13.52
C LYS A 4 -1.07 0.51 -13.10
N PHE A 5 -1.23 0.24 -11.81
CA PHE A 5 -2.52 0.04 -11.18
C PHE A 5 -2.68 1.12 -10.11
N LYS A 6 -3.80 1.82 -10.13
CA LYS A 6 -4.07 2.89 -9.16
C LYS A 6 -5.28 2.55 -8.32
N SER A 7 -5.21 2.89 -7.03
CA SER A 7 -6.38 2.86 -6.17
C SER A 7 -7.24 4.10 -6.40
N GLU A 8 -8.46 4.09 -5.87
CA GLU A 8 -9.21 5.32 -5.72
C GLU A 8 -8.52 6.23 -4.70
N GLU A 9 -8.77 7.52 -4.77
CA GLU A 9 -8.31 8.47 -3.75
C GLU A 9 -9.27 8.42 -2.57
N VAL A 10 -8.71 8.26 -1.37
CA VAL A 10 -9.49 8.18 -0.14
C VAL A 10 -8.98 9.22 0.85
N THR A 11 -9.82 9.57 1.82
CA THR A 11 -9.48 10.58 2.82
C THR A 11 -9.24 9.93 4.18
N ALA A 12 -8.06 10.18 4.75
CA ALA A 12 -7.72 9.80 6.12
C ALA A 12 -8.01 10.96 7.06
N ASN A 13 -8.47 10.66 8.27
CA ASN A 13 -8.82 11.67 9.28
C ASN A 13 -7.60 12.05 10.14
N LEU A 14 -6.50 12.35 9.47
CA LEU A 14 -5.28 12.87 10.07
C LEU A 14 -4.68 13.91 9.16
N ASN A 15 -3.98 14.91 9.74
CA ASN A 15 -3.24 15.85 8.91
C ASN A 15 -2.05 15.12 8.25
N TYR A 16 -1.53 15.70 7.17
CA TYR A 16 -0.54 15.04 6.33
C TYR A 16 0.76 14.72 7.05
N LYS A 17 1.16 15.52 8.04
CA LYS A 17 2.39 15.29 8.81
C LYS A 17 2.24 14.10 9.74
N ASP A 18 1.14 14.02 10.47
CA ASP A 18 0.87 12.92 11.38
C ASP A 18 0.62 11.62 10.64
N LEU A 19 -0.06 11.71 9.50
CA LEU A 19 -0.28 10.54 8.65
C LEU A 19 1.02 10.00 8.09
N PHE A 20 1.91 10.88 7.63
CA PHE A 20 3.24 10.47 7.17
C PHE A 20 4.01 9.75 8.27
N LYS A 21 4.02 10.29 9.48
CA LYS A 21 4.68 9.65 10.62
C LYS A 21 4.07 8.27 10.91
N LYS A 22 2.76 8.16 10.83
CA LYS A 22 2.08 6.88 11.09
C LYS A 22 2.47 5.83 10.05
N PHE A 23 2.48 6.20 8.78
CA PHE A 23 2.80 5.27 7.68
C PHE A 23 4.29 4.94 7.59
N THR A 24 5.17 5.75 8.15
CA THR A 24 6.60 5.45 8.15
C THR A 24 7.02 4.50 9.29
N ASN A 25 6.05 3.98 10.02
CA ASN A 25 6.25 2.86 10.93
C ASN A 25 5.15 1.82 10.65
N LEU A 26 5.50 0.77 9.93
CA LEU A 26 4.53 -0.22 9.48
C LEU A 26 3.90 -1.03 10.61
N ASN A 27 4.49 -1.00 11.81
CA ASN A 27 3.87 -1.59 12.99
C ASN A 27 2.52 -0.94 13.34
N ASN A 28 2.32 0.31 12.94
CA ASN A 28 1.08 1.03 13.20
C ASN A 28 -0.11 0.48 12.41
N LEU A 29 0.12 -0.29 11.36
CA LEU A 29 -0.96 -0.82 10.54
C LEU A 29 -1.76 -1.94 11.19
N LYS A 30 -1.21 -2.58 12.22
CA LYS A 30 -1.86 -3.72 12.89
C LYS A 30 -3.27 -3.40 13.39
N ASP A 31 -3.48 -2.18 13.87
CA ASP A 31 -4.75 -1.79 14.49
C ASP A 31 -5.85 -1.49 13.47
N TYR A 32 -5.53 -1.45 12.19
CA TYR A 32 -6.45 -1.03 11.13
C TYR A 32 -6.70 -2.11 10.07
N LEU A 33 -6.18 -3.32 10.28
CA LEU A 33 -6.26 -4.37 9.25
C LEU A 33 -7.67 -4.90 9.07
N PRO A 34 -8.15 -5.04 7.80
CA PRO A 34 -9.39 -5.76 7.53
C PRO A 34 -9.25 -7.24 7.89
N ASN A 35 -10.39 -7.90 8.12
CA ASN A 35 -10.40 -9.32 8.49
C ASN A 35 -9.77 -10.24 7.44
N GLU A 36 -9.78 -9.82 6.17
CA GLU A 36 -9.24 -10.61 5.07
C GLU A 36 -7.71 -10.61 5.02
N VAL A 37 -7.06 -9.72 5.79
CA VAL A 37 -5.60 -9.68 5.87
C VAL A 37 -5.17 -10.61 7.00
N GLU A 38 -4.39 -11.64 6.64
CA GLU A 38 -3.93 -12.67 7.56
C GLU A 38 -2.41 -12.70 7.63
N GLU A 39 -1.89 -13.32 8.67
CA GLU A 39 -0.46 -13.55 8.86
C GLU A 39 0.36 -12.25 8.75
N PHE A 40 -0.16 -11.16 9.28
CA PHE A 40 0.54 -9.88 9.25
C PHE A 40 1.71 -9.87 10.23
N GLU A 41 2.90 -9.62 9.69
CA GLU A 41 4.12 -9.43 10.47
C GLU A 41 4.77 -8.13 10.02
N SER A 42 5.34 -7.39 10.95
CA SER A 42 5.91 -6.09 10.63
C SER A 42 7.12 -5.74 11.49
N SER A 43 7.94 -4.87 10.93
CA SER A 43 8.92 -4.06 11.64
C SER A 43 8.68 -2.63 11.21
N THR A 44 9.57 -1.70 11.56
CA THR A 44 9.40 -0.30 11.20
C THR A 44 9.28 -0.11 9.67
N ASP A 45 10.16 -0.74 8.90
CA ASP A 45 10.29 -0.52 7.46
C ASP A 45 9.83 -1.70 6.60
N ASN A 46 9.41 -2.80 7.21
CA ASN A 46 9.05 -4.01 6.47
C ASN A 46 7.72 -4.56 6.97
N CYS A 47 6.97 -5.19 6.08
CA CYS A 47 5.82 -5.98 6.48
C CYS A 47 5.61 -7.14 5.52
N SER A 48 4.97 -8.18 6.02
CA SER A 48 4.50 -9.29 5.20
C SER A 48 3.08 -9.64 5.62
N PHE A 49 2.31 -10.15 4.67
CA PHE A 49 0.91 -10.49 4.93
C PHE A 49 0.38 -11.38 3.82
N LYS A 50 -0.80 -11.92 4.09
CA LYS A 50 -1.54 -12.73 3.13
C LYS A 50 -2.96 -12.22 3.02
N ILE A 51 -3.47 -12.09 1.81
CA ILE A 51 -4.85 -11.71 1.54
C ILE A 51 -5.53 -12.84 0.78
N GLU A 52 -6.54 -13.46 1.39
CA GLU A 52 -7.35 -14.49 0.76
C GLU A 52 -6.50 -15.57 0.08
N GLN A 53 -6.67 -15.75 -1.24
CA GLN A 53 -5.97 -16.77 -2.01
C GLN A 53 -4.69 -16.27 -2.67
N LEU A 54 -4.31 -15.03 -2.40
CA LEU A 54 -3.08 -14.47 -2.97
C LEU A 54 -1.85 -15.08 -2.30
N PRO A 55 -0.73 -15.18 -3.02
CA PRO A 55 0.54 -15.56 -2.40
C PRO A 55 0.91 -14.57 -1.29
N LYS A 56 1.71 -15.04 -0.33
CA LYS A 56 2.24 -14.17 0.71
C LYS A 56 3.02 -13.02 0.08
N MET A 57 2.74 -11.80 0.53
CA MET A 57 3.37 -10.59 0.01
C MET A 57 4.27 -9.98 1.08
N SER A 58 5.42 -9.48 0.64
CA SER A 58 6.37 -8.79 1.52
C SER A 58 6.74 -7.46 0.90
N LEU A 59 6.71 -6.41 1.71
CA LEU A 59 7.01 -5.04 1.29
C LEU A 59 8.11 -4.46 2.15
N GLN A 60 9.02 -3.72 1.51
CA GLN A 60 10.04 -2.93 2.18
C GLN A 60 9.87 -1.47 1.81
N MET A 61 9.89 -0.60 2.81
CA MET A 61 9.86 0.85 2.61
C MET A 61 11.24 1.31 2.19
N THR A 62 11.39 1.79 0.96
CA THR A 62 12.69 2.14 0.39
C THR A 62 12.91 3.63 0.20
N GLU A 63 11.84 4.43 0.22
CA GLU A 63 11.95 5.88 0.08
C GLU A 63 10.87 6.56 0.91
N LYS A 64 11.25 7.61 1.62
CA LYS A 64 10.36 8.41 2.46
C LYS A 64 10.60 9.87 2.13
N ILE A 65 9.73 10.46 1.33
CA ILE A 65 9.82 11.88 1.00
C ILE A 65 8.76 12.62 1.81
N ALA A 66 9.21 13.24 2.90
CA ALA A 66 8.34 13.98 3.82
C ALA A 66 7.69 15.14 3.06
N TYR A 67 6.56 15.07 3.16
CA TYR A 67 5.21 14.76 3.44
C TYR A 67 4.46 14.51 2.14
N SER A 68 5.17 14.00 1.13
CA SER A 68 4.72 13.85 -0.24
C SER A 68 4.34 12.40 -0.57
N HIS A 69 5.30 11.49 -0.40
CA HIS A 69 5.03 10.09 -0.73
C HIS A 69 5.98 9.14 -0.02
N ILE A 70 5.57 7.88 0.01
CA ILE A 70 6.36 6.77 0.53
C ILE A 70 6.43 5.72 -0.56
N LYS A 71 7.63 5.22 -0.84
CA LYS A 71 7.85 4.16 -1.81
C LYS A 71 8.09 2.84 -1.10
N PHE A 72 7.42 1.80 -1.58
CA PHE A 72 7.61 0.43 -1.13
C PHE A 72 8.08 -0.41 -2.31
N GLU A 73 8.97 -1.36 -2.04
CA GLU A 73 9.38 -2.35 -3.03
C GLU A 73 9.03 -3.74 -2.51
N SER A 74 8.63 -4.62 -3.42
CA SER A 74 8.33 -6.00 -3.05
C SER A 74 9.62 -6.75 -2.71
N ASN A 75 9.55 -7.58 -1.67
CA ASN A 75 10.61 -8.51 -1.28
C ASN A 75 10.15 -9.92 -1.55
N GLU A 76 11.02 -10.75 -2.14
CA GLU A 76 10.77 -12.19 -2.29
C GLU A 76 9.45 -12.49 -3.01
N SER A 77 8.97 -11.58 -3.85
CA SER A 77 7.75 -11.77 -4.62
C SER A 77 8.05 -12.52 -5.91
N GLN A 78 7.12 -13.38 -6.33
CA GLN A 78 7.23 -14.06 -7.62
C GLN A 78 7.17 -13.07 -8.79
N ILE A 79 6.43 -11.99 -8.61
CA ILE A 79 6.33 -10.91 -9.60
C ILE A 79 6.75 -9.62 -8.89
N PRO A 80 7.96 -9.11 -9.20
CA PRO A 80 8.44 -7.87 -8.57
C PRO A 80 7.55 -6.68 -8.91
N PHE A 81 7.34 -5.80 -7.92
CA PHE A 81 6.58 -4.57 -8.13
C PHE A 81 7.05 -3.48 -7.18
N ASP A 82 6.75 -2.24 -7.55
CA ASP A 82 6.92 -1.07 -6.69
C ASP A 82 5.54 -0.52 -6.36
N MET A 83 5.40 0.03 -5.15
CA MET A 83 4.18 0.71 -4.76
C MET A 83 4.50 2.07 -4.19
N TYR A 84 3.76 3.08 -4.62
CA TYR A 84 3.85 4.43 -4.08
C TYR A 84 2.58 4.76 -3.33
N CYS A 85 2.74 5.34 -2.15
CA CYS A 85 1.65 5.89 -1.36
C CYS A 85 1.78 7.42 -1.41
N TYR A 86 0.88 8.08 -2.12
CA TYR A 86 0.91 9.52 -2.29
C TYR A 86 0.00 10.20 -1.28
N LEU A 87 0.51 11.26 -0.64
CA LEU A 87 -0.20 12.02 0.37
C LEU A 87 -0.44 13.42 -0.15
N ASN A 88 -1.71 13.86 -0.15
CA ASN A 88 -2.08 15.21 -0.56
C ASN A 88 -2.89 15.86 0.54
N LYS A 89 -2.43 17.00 1.03
CA LYS A 89 -3.16 17.74 2.05
C LYS A 89 -4.55 18.07 1.52
N ASN A 90 -5.58 17.70 2.27
CA ASN A 90 -6.96 18.07 1.96
C ASN A 90 -7.37 19.32 2.74
N ASP A 91 -7.20 19.27 4.07
CA ASP A 91 -7.36 20.42 4.96
C ASP A 91 -6.42 20.25 6.16
N ASP A 92 -6.59 21.06 7.20
CA ASP A 92 -5.68 21.03 8.36
C ASP A 92 -5.77 19.73 9.16
N ASN A 93 -6.84 18.97 8.99
CA ASN A 93 -7.11 17.77 9.79
C ASN A 93 -7.25 16.50 8.96
N THR A 94 -7.23 16.59 7.64
CA THR A 94 -7.43 15.43 6.76
C THR A 94 -6.44 15.43 5.61
N THR A 95 -6.18 14.23 5.08
CA THR A 95 -5.24 14.02 3.99
C THR A 95 -5.86 13.07 2.97
N ASN A 96 -5.78 13.44 1.70
CA ASN A 96 -6.18 12.56 0.61
C ASN A 96 -5.02 11.66 0.24
N VAL A 97 -5.29 10.37 0.08
CA VAL A 97 -4.28 9.35 -0.17
C VAL A 97 -4.70 8.48 -1.34
N PHE A 98 -3.75 8.18 -2.22
CA PHE A 98 -3.96 7.12 -3.21
C PHE A 98 -2.68 6.30 -3.37
N LEU A 99 -2.86 5.08 -3.87
CA LEU A 99 -1.78 4.13 -4.07
C LEU A 99 -1.59 3.86 -5.55
N GLU A 100 -0.35 3.65 -5.94
CA GLU A 100 -0.01 3.29 -7.31
C GLU A 100 0.99 2.14 -7.29
N VAL A 101 0.65 1.05 -7.99
CA VAL A 101 1.53 -0.12 -8.14
C VAL A 101 2.05 -0.17 -9.56
N ASN A 102 3.37 -0.30 -9.71
CA ASN A 102 4.04 -0.44 -11.00
C ASN A 102 4.64 -1.84 -11.13
N MET A 103 4.32 -2.52 -12.22
CA MET A 103 4.82 -3.87 -12.49
C MET A 103 5.30 -3.98 -13.93
N GLU A 104 6.38 -4.76 -14.14
CA GLU A 104 6.80 -5.18 -15.47
C GLU A 104 6.11 -6.50 -15.79
N VAL A 105 5.09 -6.46 -16.63
CA VAL A 105 4.33 -7.65 -17.00
C VAL A 105 3.99 -7.64 -18.49
N ASN A 106 3.92 -8.84 -19.09
CA ASN A 106 3.39 -8.98 -20.44
C ASN A 106 1.85 -9.01 -20.36
N PHE A 107 1.20 -9.04 -21.52
CA PHE A 107 -0.25 -9.00 -21.60
C PHE A 107 -0.92 -10.15 -20.82
N MET A 108 -0.39 -11.36 -20.97
CA MET A 108 -0.96 -12.54 -20.30
C MET A 108 -0.84 -12.42 -18.78
N MET A 109 0.34 -12.01 -18.29
CA MET A 109 0.55 -11.80 -16.86
C MET A 109 -0.32 -10.67 -16.33
N LYS A 110 -0.51 -9.61 -17.10
CA LYS A 110 -1.40 -8.52 -16.70
C LYS A 110 -2.80 -9.03 -16.42
N MET A 111 -3.33 -9.91 -17.26
CA MET A 111 -4.66 -10.50 -17.04
C MET A 111 -4.71 -11.32 -15.76
N LEU A 112 -3.63 -12.02 -15.43
CA LEU A 112 -3.57 -12.86 -14.23
C LEU A 112 -3.45 -12.06 -12.95
N VAL A 113 -2.74 -10.93 -12.97
CA VAL A 113 -2.47 -10.16 -11.76
C VAL A 113 -3.47 -9.03 -11.52
N GLN A 114 -4.26 -8.67 -12.50
CA GLN A 114 -5.15 -7.51 -12.41
C GLN A 114 -6.13 -7.62 -11.25
N LYS A 115 -6.83 -8.74 -11.12
CA LYS A 115 -7.78 -8.94 -10.03
C LYS A 115 -7.12 -8.99 -8.66
N PRO A 116 -6.05 -9.80 -8.46
CA PRO A 116 -5.33 -9.80 -7.18
C PRO A 116 -4.81 -8.42 -6.77
N ILE A 117 -4.23 -7.67 -7.69
CA ILE A 117 -3.69 -6.34 -7.39
C ILE A 117 -4.81 -5.37 -7.02
N ASN A 118 -5.95 -5.44 -7.70
CA ASN A 118 -7.09 -4.59 -7.35
C ASN A 118 -7.64 -4.92 -5.97
N ILE A 119 -7.68 -6.19 -5.59
CA ILE A 119 -8.07 -6.60 -4.23
C ILE A 119 -7.08 -6.05 -3.21
N PHE A 120 -5.77 -6.15 -3.48
CA PHE A 120 -4.73 -5.61 -2.61
C PHE A 120 -4.89 -4.11 -2.41
N LEU A 121 -5.08 -3.36 -3.49
CA LEU A 121 -5.28 -1.91 -3.42
C LEU A 121 -6.54 -1.55 -2.63
N GLU A 122 -7.62 -2.28 -2.84
CA GLU A 122 -8.87 -2.07 -2.10
C GLU A 122 -8.68 -2.29 -0.60
N LYS A 123 -8.00 -3.37 -0.20
CA LYS A 123 -7.74 -3.65 1.22
C LYS A 123 -6.86 -2.58 1.84
N PHE A 124 -5.87 -2.09 1.11
CA PHE A 124 -4.99 -1.03 1.61
C PHE A 124 -5.77 0.28 1.81
N THR A 125 -6.65 0.64 0.88
CA THR A 125 -7.49 1.83 1.05
C THR A 125 -8.47 1.69 2.21
N GLU A 126 -8.96 0.48 2.51
CA GLU A 126 -9.78 0.24 3.69
C GLU A 126 -9.01 0.54 4.98
N ILE A 127 -7.71 0.19 5.03
CA ILE A 127 -6.84 0.53 6.16
C ILE A 127 -6.77 2.04 6.34
N ILE A 128 -6.55 2.75 5.25
CA ILE A 128 -6.43 4.22 5.26
C ILE A 128 -7.72 4.88 5.75
N LYS A 129 -8.87 4.38 5.30
CA LYS A 129 -10.18 4.93 5.70
C LYS A 129 -10.46 4.78 7.20
N LYS A 130 -9.82 3.82 7.86
CA LYS A 130 -10.02 3.58 9.29
C LYS A 130 -9.15 4.48 10.18
N ILE A 131 -8.18 5.13 9.57
CA ILE A 131 -7.28 6.03 10.32
C ILE A 131 -7.94 7.35 10.68
#